data_f7cf7e2826fd7cc59286c13a4709c2cc
#
_entry.id   f7cf7e2826fd7cc59286c13a4709c2cc
#
_cell.length_a   1.000
_cell.length_b   1.000
_cell.length_c   1.000
_cell.angle_alpha   90.00
_cell.angle_beta   90.00
_cell.angle_gamma   90.00
#
_symmetry.space_group_name_H-M   'P 1'
#
loop_
_entity.id
_entity.type
_entity.pdbx_description
1 polymer ?
#
loop_
_entity_poly.entity_id
_entity_poly.type
_entity_poly.pdbx_seq_one_letter_code
_entity_poly.pdbx_strand_id
1 'polypeptide(L)'
;VVSGQGFTYRFNAVSGALESMHVDGKEMLKSPVTLNVWRAPVANEIDGWNGSGAGQPSIQGYGNIGANTVLASHYYAASLDKRNLVPVSVKAFKGADVVVIDVKENSLSTNGTDNRFENDWHWVVNSDGTVTVHHKVSPMGKMPQWLPRIGVTMSLDKSLSKVEWYGRGPQASYPDRKTGYRVGIYNTTVNDMYEPYLIPQDYGLRTDNRWVR
;
A
#
# COMPACT_ATOMS: atom_id res chain seq x y z
N VAL A 1 2.07 24.42 1.03
CA VAL A 1 2.49 24.17 2.42
C VAL A 1 1.32 24.45 3.32
N VAL A 2 1.03 23.55 4.26
CA VAL A 2 0.04 23.70 5.32
C VAL A 2 0.79 23.66 6.65
N SER A 3 0.63 24.66 7.49
CA SER A 3 1.31 24.72 8.78
C SER A 3 0.40 25.21 9.88
N GLY A 4 0.65 24.74 11.08
CA GLY A 4 -0.01 25.12 12.33
C GLY A 4 0.95 24.97 13.51
N GLN A 5 0.40 24.96 14.72
CA GLN A 5 1.21 24.80 15.91
C GLN A 5 1.81 23.39 15.96
N GLY A 6 3.13 23.29 15.96
CA GLY A 6 3.86 22.02 16.03
C GLY A 6 3.92 21.21 14.74
N PHE A 7 3.33 21.66 13.63
CA PHE A 7 3.40 20.90 12.39
C PHE A 7 3.58 21.76 11.14
N THR A 8 4.18 21.17 10.12
CA THR A 8 4.30 21.72 8.76
C THR A 8 4.28 20.59 7.75
N TYR A 9 3.29 20.56 6.87
CA TYR A 9 3.13 19.57 5.82
C TYR A 9 3.28 20.18 4.46
N ARG A 10 4.03 19.52 3.58
CA ARG A 10 4.26 19.97 2.22
C ARG A 10 3.66 19.02 1.21
N PHE A 11 2.70 19.51 0.47
CA PHE A 11 2.17 18.88 -0.72
C PHE A 11 2.85 19.47 -1.96
N ASN A 12 3.23 18.63 -2.89
CA ASN A 12 3.77 19.07 -4.17
C ASN A 12 2.67 19.77 -4.96
N ALA A 13 2.95 20.96 -5.46
CA ALA A 13 1.95 21.77 -6.17
C ALA A 13 1.58 21.20 -7.56
N VAL A 14 2.45 20.37 -8.14
CA VAL A 14 2.24 19.76 -9.46
C VAL A 14 1.63 18.37 -9.33
N SER A 15 2.23 17.50 -8.52
CA SER A 15 1.78 16.12 -8.36
C SER A 15 0.69 15.94 -7.31
N GLY A 16 0.56 16.86 -6.37
CA GLY A 16 -0.33 16.75 -5.23
C GLY A 16 0.16 15.78 -4.13
N ALA A 17 1.30 15.15 -4.32
CA ALA A 17 1.82 14.19 -3.36
C ALA A 17 2.17 14.85 -2.02
N LEU A 18 1.81 14.21 -0.91
CA LEU A 18 2.29 14.58 0.42
C LEU A 18 3.75 14.12 0.54
N GLU A 19 4.69 15.07 0.44
CA GLU A 19 6.13 14.82 0.36
C GLU A 19 6.85 14.96 1.69
N SER A 20 6.29 15.73 2.62
CA SER A 20 6.96 16.05 3.88
C SER A 20 5.93 16.26 4.97
N MET A 21 6.19 15.67 6.12
CA MET A 21 5.42 15.82 7.36
C MET A 21 6.38 16.14 8.52
N HIS A 22 6.56 17.41 8.80
CA HIS A 22 7.25 17.84 10.00
C HIS A 22 6.27 17.91 11.17
N VAL A 23 6.61 17.23 12.26
CA VAL A 23 5.89 17.29 13.54
C VAL A 23 6.91 17.58 14.63
N ASP A 24 6.71 18.64 15.40
CA ASP A 24 7.62 19.12 16.45
C ASP A 24 9.07 19.26 15.93
N GLY A 25 9.22 19.80 14.73
CA GLY A 25 10.50 20.04 14.08
C GLY A 25 11.19 18.80 13.49
N LYS A 26 10.55 17.63 13.53
CA LYS A 26 11.09 16.37 13.02
C LYS A 26 10.36 15.93 11.77
N GLU A 27 11.13 15.60 10.70
CA GLU A 27 10.57 14.99 9.49
C GLU A 27 10.16 13.53 9.73
N MET A 28 8.92 13.21 9.47
CA MET A 28 8.35 11.87 9.65
C MET A 28 8.42 11.03 8.38
N LEU A 29 8.30 11.63 7.19
CA LEU A 29 8.31 10.92 5.92
C LEU A 29 9.71 10.82 5.32
N LYS A 30 10.00 9.67 4.70
CA LYS A 30 11.17 9.44 3.84
C LYS A 30 10.81 9.27 2.38
N SER A 31 9.56 8.96 2.09
CA SER A 31 9.00 8.94 0.74
C SER A 31 7.57 9.45 0.76
N PRO A 32 7.10 10.01 -0.35
CA PRO A 32 5.71 10.44 -0.49
C PRO A 32 4.71 9.32 -0.25
N VAL A 33 3.51 9.71 0.17
CA VAL A 33 2.37 8.80 0.27
C VAL A 33 1.82 8.55 -1.14
N THR A 34 1.78 7.29 -1.56
CA THR A 34 1.35 6.91 -2.92
C THR A 34 0.48 5.66 -2.94
N LEU A 35 -0.25 5.46 -4.05
CA LEU A 35 -0.92 4.19 -4.33
C LEU A 35 0.10 3.04 -4.36
N ASN A 36 -0.23 1.94 -3.73
CA ASN A 36 0.51 0.69 -3.86
C ASN A 36 -0.41 -0.42 -4.38
N VAL A 37 -0.04 -1.00 -5.52
CA VAL A 37 -0.71 -2.15 -6.15
C VAL A 37 0.23 -3.33 -6.32
N TRP A 38 1.39 -3.28 -5.65
CA TRP A 38 2.47 -4.23 -5.83
C TRP A 38 3.01 -4.80 -4.51
N ARG A 39 3.31 -6.06 -4.52
CA ARG A 39 4.28 -6.75 -3.66
C ARG A 39 5.02 -7.80 -4.46
N ALA A 40 6.15 -8.25 -3.98
CA ALA A 40 6.85 -9.39 -4.58
C ALA A 40 5.92 -10.62 -4.60
N PRO A 41 5.89 -11.38 -5.70
CA PRO A 41 5.09 -12.58 -5.80
C PRO A 41 5.48 -13.62 -4.75
N VAL A 42 4.48 -14.30 -4.21
CA VAL A 42 4.66 -15.41 -3.29
C VAL A 42 4.70 -16.75 -4.02
N ALA A 43 5.07 -17.81 -3.33
CA ALA A 43 5.34 -19.11 -3.95
C ALA A 43 4.19 -19.65 -4.81
N ASN A 44 2.95 -19.45 -4.39
CA ASN A 44 1.78 -19.91 -5.14
C ASN A 44 1.38 -19.01 -6.33
N GLU A 45 2.11 -17.95 -6.57
CA GLU A 45 1.92 -17.04 -7.70
C GLU A 45 2.99 -17.17 -8.76
N ILE A 46 4.03 -17.97 -8.51
CA ILE A 46 5.15 -18.20 -9.43
C ILE A 46 5.11 -19.60 -10.03
N ASP A 47 5.63 -19.70 -11.24
CA ASP A 47 5.52 -20.86 -12.11
C ASP A 47 6.10 -22.16 -11.51
N GLY A 48 7.27 -22.06 -10.90
CA GLY A 48 7.92 -23.20 -10.30
C GLY A 48 7.12 -23.90 -9.21
N TRP A 49 6.23 -23.18 -8.58
CA TRP A 49 5.32 -23.75 -7.61
C TRP A 49 4.18 -24.53 -8.26
N ASN A 50 3.60 -24.01 -9.33
CA ASN A 50 2.54 -24.67 -10.09
C ASN A 50 3.03 -25.96 -10.74
N GLY A 51 4.24 -25.94 -11.23
CA GLY A 51 4.90 -27.11 -11.79
C GLY A 51 5.34 -28.11 -10.74
N SER A 52 5.41 -27.70 -9.48
CA SER A 52 5.95 -28.49 -8.37
C SER A 52 7.25 -29.20 -8.69
N GLY A 53 8.00 -28.68 -9.62
CA GLY A 53 9.16 -29.36 -10.15
C GLY A 53 8.88 -30.69 -10.86
N ALA A 54 7.64 -31.13 -10.89
CA ALA A 54 7.25 -32.44 -11.39
C ALA A 54 6.37 -32.38 -12.64
N GLY A 55 6.27 -31.23 -13.28
CA GLY A 55 5.33 -31.07 -14.39
C GLY A 55 3.87 -31.29 -14.00
N GLN A 56 3.58 -31.19 -12.72
CA GLN A 56 2.22 -31.30 -12.21
C GLN A 56 1.52 -29.97 -12.47
N PRO A 57 0.52 -29.91 -13.33
CA PRO A 57 -0.28 -28.73 -13.46
C PRO A 57 -0.93 -28.48 -12.12
N SER A 58 -0.74 -27.28 -11.64
CA SER A 58 -1.44 -26.86 -10.46
C SER A 58 -1.42 -27.89 -9.38
N ILE A 59 -0.55 -27.83 -8.53
CA ILE A 59 -0.84 -28.52 -7.34
C ILE A 59 -2.08 -27.92 -6.80
N GLN A 60 -3.01 -28.63 -7.12
CA GLN A 60 -4.24 -28.82 -6.51
C GLN A 60 -4.57 -27.74 -5.52
N GLY A 61 -5.37 -26.88 -5.89
CA GLY A 61 -5.85 -25.80 -5.05
C GLY A 61 -5.10 -24.49 -5.19
N TYR A 62 -3.84 -24.51 -5.56
CA TYR A 62 -3.14 -23.24 -5.83
C TYR A 62 -3.28 -22.81 -7.27
N GLY A 63 -3.44 -23.75 -8.16
CA GLY A 63 -3.52 -23.46 -9.57
C GLY A 63 -4.91 -23.37 -10.13
N ASN A 64 -5.89 -23.55 -9.33
CA ASN A 64 -7.27 -23.41 -9.81
C ASN A 64 -7.69 -21.97 -10.10
N ILE A 65 -6.74 -21.07 -10.02
CA ILE A 65 -6.86 -19.74 -10.57
C ILE A 65 -6.48 -19.81 -12.06
N GLY A 66 -7.22 -20.62 -12.81
CA GLY A 66 -6.93 -20.89 -14.20
C GLY A 66 -5.76 -21.86 -14.37
N ALA A 67 -6.05 -23.04 -14.88
CA ALA A 67 -5.03 -24.04 -15.19
C ALA A 67 -3.89 -23.39 -15.98
N ASN A 68 -2.67 -23.61 -15.55
CA ASN A 68 -1.45 -23.09 -16.15
C ASN A 68 -1.28 -21.55 -16.08
N THR A 69 -1.98 -20.86 -15.22
CA THR A 69 -1.84 -19.42 -15.09
C THR A 69 -0.80 -19.08 -14.03
N VAL A 70 0.26 -18.43 -14.45
CA VAL A 70 1.28 -17.85 -13.58
C VAL A 70 0.85 -16.45 -13.23
N LEU A 71 0.31 -16.25 -12.03
CA LEU A 71 -0.19 -14.94 -11.62
C LEU A 71 0.88 -13.86 -11.68
N ALA A 72 2.11 -14.21 -11.28
CA ALA A 72 3.24 -13.28 -11.30
C ALA A 72 3.49 -12.72 -12.72
N SER A 73 3.39 -13.55 -13.77
CA SER A 73 3.57 -13.09 -15.15
C SER A 73 2.49 -12.08 -15.56
N HIS A 74 1.28 -12.26 -15.10
CA HIS A 74 0.18 -11.32 -15.36
C HIS A 74 0.40 -9.98 -14.65
N TYR A 75 0.98 -10.01 -13.45
CA TYR A 75 1.31 -8.78 -12.72
C TYR A 75 2.39 -7.97 -13.43
N TYR A 76 3.45 -8.63 -13.90
CA TYR A 76 4.49 -7.99 -14.68
C TYR A 76 4.00 -7.52 -16.06
N ALA A 77 3.18 -8.33 -16.73
CA ALA A 77 2.57 -7.96 -18.01
C ALA A 77 1.67 -6.72 -17.87
N ALA A 78 1.02 -6.54 -16.72
CA ALA A 78 0.26 -5.35 -16.40
C ALA A 78 1.11 -4.21 -15.83
N SER A 79 2.44 -4.40 -15.71
CA SER A 79 3.38 -3.41 -15.15
C SER A 79 2.99 -2.94 -13.75
N LEU A 80 2.48 -3.85 -12.90
CA LEU A 80 2.07 -3.48 -11.54
C LEU A 80 3.28 -3.13 -10.66
N ASP A 81 4.46 -3.69 -10.95
CA ASP A 81 5.73 -3.44 -10.27
C ASP A 81 6.33 -2.08 -10.57
N LYS A 82 5.91 -1.46 -11.68
CA LYS A 82 6.44 -0.18 -12.15
C LYS A 82 5.30 0.67 -12.70
N ARG A 83 4.90 1.65 -11.94
CA ARG A 83 3.82 2.57 -12.33
C ARG A 83 4.38 3.96 -12.56
N ASN A 84 3.82 4.66 -13.54
CA ASN A 84 4.10 6.06 -13.80
C ASN A 84 2.92 6.89 -13.28
N LEU A 85 3.17 7.75 -12.29
CA LEU A 85 2.16 8.63 -11.72
C LEU A 85 2.11 9.92 -12.54
N VAL A 86 0.95 10.21 -13.10
CA VAL A 86 0.70 11.39 -13.93
C VAL A 86 -0.39 12.23 -13.27
N PRO A 87 -0.05 13.43 -12.79
CA PRO A 87 -1.03 14.31 -12.18
C PRO A 87 -2.06 14.79 -13.22
N VAL A 88 -3.30 14.89 -12.81
CA VAL A 88 -4.42 15.40 -13.61
C VAL A 88 -4.88 16.75 -13.07
N SER A 89 -5.06 16.86 -11.76
CA SER A 89 -5.40 18.14 -11.13
C SER A 89 -5.02 18.15 -9.65
N VAL A 90 -4.63 19.32 -9.18
CA VAL A 90 -4.42 19.61 -7.77
C VAL A 90 -5.20 20.86 -7.41
N LYS A 91 -6.04 20.78 -6.40
CA LYS A 91 -6.83 21.91 -5.89
C LYS A 91 -6.67 22.01 -4.39
N ALA A 92 -6.52 23.20 -3.88
CA ALA A 92 -6.43 23.46 -2.44
C ALA A 92 -7.45 24.51 -2.02
N PHE A 93 -8.11 24.25 -0.90
CA PHE A 93 -9.13 25.12 -0.32
C PHE A 93 -8.77 25.36 1.14
N LYS A 94 -8.78 26.60 1.55
CA LYS A 94 -8.54 27.00 2.94
C LYS A 94 -9.87 27.40 3.56
N GLY A 95 -10.29 26.65 4.60
CA GLY A 95 -11.36 27.02 5.51
C GLY A 95 -10.85 27.73 6.75
N ALA A 96 -11.70 27.92 7.73
CA ALA A 96 -11.34 28.56 9.01
C ALA A 96 -10.33 27.68 9.79
N ASP A 97 -10.64 26.42 9.98
CA ASP A 97 -9.88 25.48 10.80
C ASP A 97 -9.34 24.27 10.02
N VAL A 98 -9.50 24.27 8.72
CA VAL A 98 -9.10 23.14 7.86
C VAL A 98 -8.47 23.64 6.57
N VAL A 99 -7.58 22.83 6.01
CA VAL A 99 -7.13 22.93 4.61
C VAL A 99 -7.50 21.62 3.91
N VAL A 100 -8.19 21.74 2.80
CA VAL A 100 -8.56 20.59 1.95
C VAL A 100 -7.70 20.59 0.71
N ILE A 101 -7.13 19.45 0.34
CA ILE A 101 -6.37 19.28 -0.90
C ILE A 101 -7.00 18.12 -1.67
N ASP A 102 -7.54 18.40 -2.83
CA ASP A 102 -8.08 17.44 -3.78
C ASP A 102 -7.07 17.20 -4.89
N VAL A 103 -6.70 15.94 -5.07
CA VAL A 103 -5.75 15.51 -6.10
C VAL A 103 -6.38 14.43 -6.96
N LYS A 104 -6.26 14.62 -8.27
CA LYS A 104 -6.53 13.58 -9.25
C LYS A 104 -5.24 13.21 -9.94
N GLU A 105 -4.94 11.93 -10.00
CA GLU A 105 -3.78 11.41 -10.73
C GLU A 105 -4.11 10.09 -11.42
N ASN A 106 -3.38 9.79 -12.48
CA ASN A 106 -3.41 8.50 -13.14
C ASN A 106 -2.12 7.74 -12.84
N SER A 107 -2.27 6.51 -12.37
CA SER A 107 -1.18 5.55 -12.28
C SER A 107 -1.19 4.69 -13.55
N LEU A 108 -0.26 4.98 -14.47
CA LEU A 108 -0.18 4.35 -15.79
C LEU A 108 0.79 3.17 -15.80
N SER A 109 0.58 2.21 -16.69
CA SER A 109 1.58 1.19 -16.99
C SER A 109 2.81 1.82 -17.65
N THR A 110 3.99 1.24 -17.42
CA THR A 110 5.25 1.71 -18.03
C THR A 110 5.64 0.93 -19.27
N ASN A 111 4.93 -0.13 -19.60
CA ASN A 111 5.21 -1.03 -20.74
C ASN A 111 4.23 -0.87 -21.92
N GLY A 112 3.41 0.18 -21.91
CA GLY A 112 2.44 0.44 -22.98
C GLY A 112 1.15 -0.39 -22.92
N THR A 113 0.97 -1.23 -21.90
CA THR A 113 -0.30 -1.95 -21.71
C THR A 113 -1.42 -0.97 -21.39
N ASP A 114 -2.57 -1.15 -22.02
CA ASP A 114 -3.76 -0.32 -21.76
C ASP A 114 -4.40 -0.69 -20.43
N ASN A 115 -3.75 -0.26 -19.35
CA ASN A 115 -4.31 -0.29 -18.00
C ASN A 115 -3.83 0.89 -17.18
N ARG A 116 -4.70 1.40 -16.35
CA ARG A 116 -4.39 2.47 -15.40
C ARG A 116 -5.25 2.39 -14.16
N PHE A 117 -4.79 3.03 -13.10
CA PHE A 117 -5.61 3.33 -11.94
C PHE A 117 -5.85 4.84 -11.89
N GLU A 118 -7.10 5.24 -11.88
CA GLU A 118 -7.49 6.62 -11.63
C GLU A 118 -7.62 6.80 -10.13
N ASN A 119 -6.88 7.76 -9.58
CA ASN A 119 -6.81 8.04 -8.15
C ASN A 119 -7.44 9.39 -7.85
N ASP A 120 -8.40 9.39 -6.95
CA ASP A 120 -8.96 10.58 -6.34
C ASP A 120 -8.54 10.61 -4.86
N TRP A 121 -7.69 11.56 -4.50
CA TRP A 121 -7.26 11.81 -3.12
C TRP A 121 -7.96 13.05 -2.58
N HIS A 122 -8.59 12.90 -1.44
CA HIS A 122 -9.19 13.99 -0.68
C HIS A 122 -8.52 14.05 0.69
N TRP A 123 -7.65 15.03 0.86
CA TRP A 123 -6.89 15.27 2.09
C TRP A 123 -7.55 16.39 2.88
N VAL A 124 -7.77 16.18 4.16
CA VAL A 124 -8.24 17.19 5.11
C VAL A 124 -7.20 17.34 6.20
N VAL A 125 -6.57 18.49 6.27
CA VAL A 125 -5.60 18.85 7.31
C VAL A 125 -6.30 19.81 8.28
N ASN A 126 -6.44 19.38 9.53
CA ASN A 126 -7.08 20.16 10.59
C ASN A 126 -6.07 21.09 11.28
N SER A 127 -6.58 22.08 12.00
CA SER A 127 -5.78 23.08 12.75
C SER A 127 -4.92 22.45 13.85
N ASP A 128 -5.26 21.27 14.35
CA ASP A 128 -4.49 20.50 15.32
C ASP A 128 -3.40 19.60 14.70
N GLY A 129 -3.24 19.63 13.38
CA GLY A 129 -2.29 18.82 12.63
C GLY A 129 -2.77 17.42 12.28
N THR A 130 -3.96 17.03 12.68
CA THR A 130 -4.52 15.74 12.22
C THR A 130 -4.82 15.77 10.74
N VAL A 131 -4.54 14.65 10.06
CA VAL A 131 -4.76 14.48 8.62
C VAL A 131 -5.74 13.34 8.40
N THR A 132 -6.82 13.63 7.71
CA THR A 132 -7.74 12.61 7.19
C THR A 132 -7.54 12.48 5.69
N VAL A 133 -7.50 11.26 5.19
CA VAL A 133 -7.43 11.00 3.76
C VAL A 133 -8.54 10.05 3.33
N HIS A 134 -9.24 10.43 2.27
CA HIS A 134 -10.11 9.56 1.51
C HIS A 134 -9.47 9.32 0.15
N HIS A 135 -9.17 8.07 -0.14
CA HIS A 135 -8.54 7.67 -1.39
C HIS A 135 -9.46 6.71 -2.14
N LYS A 136 -9.92 7.15 -3.31
CA LYS A 136 -10.70 6.33 -4.23
C LYS A 136 -9.82 5.91 -5.39
N VAL A 137 -9.81 4.61 -5.67
CA VAL A 137 -9.04 4.01 -6.77
C VAL A 137 -9.99 3.35 -7.73
N SER A 138 -9.94 3.73 -9.00
CA SER A 138 -10.75 3.16 -10.07
C SER A 138 -9.84 2.48 -11.09
N PRO A 139 -9.87 1.13 -11.21
CA PRO A 139 -9.12 0.42 -12.22
C PRO A 139 -9.78 0.60 -13.59
N MET A 140 -8.97 0.87 -14.63
CA MET A 140 -9.42 1.15 -15.98
C MET A 140 -8.59 0.37 -17.01
N GLY A 141 -9.23 0.00 -18.14
CA GLY A 141 -8.59 -0.70 -19.23
C GLY A 141 -8.42 -2.21 -18.97
N LYS A 142 -7.40 -2.81 -19.55
CA LYS A 142 -7.15 -4.26 -19.48
C LYS A 142 -6.40 -4.62 -18.19
N MET A 143 -7.15 -4.81 -17.12
CA MET A 143 -6.60 -5.21 -15.84
C MET A 143 -6.34 -6.71 -15.74
N PRO A 144 -5.34 -7.14 -14.95
CA PRO A 144 -5.24 -8.54 -14.57
C PRO A 144 -6.45 -8.93 -13.70
N GLN A 145 -6.79 -10.21 -13.70
CA GLN A 145 -7.96 -10.72 -12.99
C GLN A 145 -7.85 -10.54 -11.47
N TRP A 146 -6.63 -10.55 -10.94
CA TRP A 146 -6.34 -10.30 -9.52
C TRP A 146 -5.22 -9.29 -9.38
N LEU A 147 -5.22 -8.57 -8.27
CA LEU A 147 -4.13 -7.72 -7.84
C LEU A 147 -3.41 -8.39 -6.67
N PRO A 148 -2.07 -8.34 -6.60
CA PRO A 148 -1.33 -8.88 -5.47
C PRO A 148 -1.58 -8.10 -4.19
N ARG A 149 -1.88 -6.81 -4.34
CA ARG A 149 -2.17 -5.89 -3.24
C ARG A 149 -2.87 -4.65 -3.79
N ILE A 150 -3.64 -3.98 -2.95
CA ILE A 150 -4.11 -2.62 -3.18
C ILE A 150 -4.11 -1.87 -1.84
N GLY A 151 -3.57 -0.68 -1.83
CA GLY A 151 -3.48 0.15 -0.63
C GLY A 151 -2.61 1.38 -0.84
N VAL A 152 -2.15 1.92 0.26
CA VAL A 152 -1.28 3.10 0.30
C VAL A 152 0.07 2.69 0.88
N THR A 153 1.14 3.23 0.33
CA THR A 153 2.50 3.05 0.86
C THR A 153 3.11 4.39 1.21
N MET A 154 3.94 4.38 2.24
CA MET A 154 4.80 5.49 2.66
C MET A 154 6.01 4.92 3.38
N SER A 155 7.11 5.65 3.39
CA SER A 155 8.25 5.33 4.22
C SER A 155 8.40 6.35 5.33
N LEU A 156 8.58 5.86 6.55
CA LEU A 156 8.79 6.70 7.73
C LEU A 156 10.27 6.75 8.11
N ASP A 157 10.63 7.71 8.96
CA ASP A 157 11.98 7.78 9.49
C ASP A 157 12.31 6.54 10.34
N LYS A 158 13.51 6.01 10.18
CA LYS A 158 13.98 4.79 10.89
C LYS A 158 13.94 4.90 12.41
N SER A 159 13.92 6.10 12.96
CA SER A 159 13.78 6.31 14.41
C SER A 159 12.38 5.93 14.93
N LEU A 160 11.39 5.80 14.02
CA LEU A 160 10.04 5.32 14.30
C LEU A 160 9.98 3.80 14.17
N SER A 161 10.88 3.10 14.85
CA SER A 161 11.01 1.64 14.75
C SER A 161 10.15 0.85 15.73
N LYS A 162 9.61 1.50 16.75
CA LYS A 162 8.65 0.90 17.69
C LYS A 162 7.26 0.97 17.08
N VAL A 163 6.54 -0.13 17.13
CA VAL A 163 5.19 -0.23 16.57
C VAL A 163 4.24 -0.75 17.62
N GLU A 164 3.13 -0.08 17.80
CA GLU A 164 2.00 -0.57 18.58
C GLU A 164 0.75 -0.52 17.69
N TRP A 165 -0.10 -1.53 17.77
CA TRP A 165 -1.34 -1.58 16.99
C TRP A 165 -2.49 -2.20 17.78
N TYR A 166 -3.70 -1.75 17.45
CA TYR A 166 -4.93 -2.40 17.86
C TYR A 166 -5.52 -3.14 16.66
N GLY A 167 -5.39 -4.46 16.69
CA GLY A 167 -5.77 -5.33 15.60
C GLY A 167 -5.50 -6.78 15.94
N ARG A 168 -5.41 -7.68 14.95
CA ARG A 168 -5.03 -9.07 15.19
C ARG A 168 -3.53 -9.19 15.40
N GLY A 169 -3.16 -10.09 16.31
CA GLY A 169 -1.76 -10.33 16.65
C GLY A 169 -1.58 -11.47 17.67
N PRO A 170 -0.36 -11.57 18.24
CA PRO A 170 0.81 -10.73 17.99
C PRO A 170 1.53 -11.01 16.66
N GLN A 171 1.47 -12.24 16.13
CA GLN A 171 2.14 -12.65 14.89
C GLN A 171 1.38 -12.16 13.65
N ALA A 172 1.97 -12.37 12.47
CA ALA A 172 1.35 -12.06 11.20
C ALA A 172 0.04 -12.85 11.01
N SER A 173 -0.97 -12.13 10.55
CA SER A 173 -2.28 -12.69 10.22
C SER A 173 -2.70 -12.30 8.82
N TYR A 174 -3.43 -13.18 8.14
CA TYR A 174 -3.85 -13.02 6.74
C TYR A 174 -5.36 -13.25 6.63
N PRO A 175 -6.01 -12.80 5.55
CA PRO A 175 -7.45 -13.00 5.35
C PRO A 175 -7.91 -14.45 5.50
N ASP A 176 -7.09 -15.41 5.08
CA ASP A 176 -7.31 -16.85 5.15
C ASP A 176 -6.81 -17.48 6.46
N ARG A 177 -6.15 -16.71 7.33
CA ARG A 177 -5.52 -17.18 8.57
C ARG A 177 -5.78 -16.23 9.74
N LYS A 178 -7.05 -15.92 9.99
CA LYS A 178 -7.46 -15.01 11.07
C LYS A 178 -7.80 -15.71 12.39
N THR A 179 -8.29 -16.92 12.33
CA THR A 179 -8.92 -17.61 13.49
C THR A 179 -7.98 -17.80 14.67
N GLY A 180 -6.70 -18.03 14.41
CA GLY A 180 -5.68 -18.23 15.44
C GLY A 180 -5.23 -16.94 16.16
N TYR A 181 -5.67 -15.76 15.70
CA TYR A 181 -5.17 -14.47 16.18
C TYR A 181 -6.31 -13.62 16.76
N ARG A 182 -6.15 -13.26 18.02
CA ARG A 182 -7.16 -12.44 18.72
C ARG A 182 -6.94 -10.96 18.40
N VAL A 183 -8.00 -10.20 18.44
CA VAL A 183 -7.93 -8.74 18.41
C VAL A 183 -7.53 -8.24 19.80
N GLY A 184 -6.51 -7.39 19.84
CA GLY A 184 -5.95 -6.83 21.06
C GLY A 184 -4.98 -5.70 20.75
N ILE A 185 -4.39 -5.12 21.78
CA ILE A 185 -3.33 -4.14 21.65
C ILE A 185 -2.00 -4.90 21.79
N TYR A 186 -1.16 -4.76 20.79
CA TYR A 186 0.14 -5.41 20.71
C TYR A 186 1.23 -4.39 20.37
N ASN A 187 2.46 -4.69 20.77
CA ASN A 187 3.61 -3.86 20.46
C ASN A 187 4.80 -4.74 20.03
N THR A 188 5.67 -4.18 19.21
CA THR A 188 6.88 -4.83 18.73
C THR A 188 7.83 -3.79 18.14
N THR A 189 8.93 -4.24 17.55
CA THR A 189 9.76 -3.40 16.68
C THR A 189 9.58 -3.80 15.21
N VAL A 190 9.89 -2.90 14.29
CA VAL A 190 9.85 -3.19 12.85
C VAL A 190 10.71 -4.40 12.51
N ASN A 191 11.88 -4.54 13.15
CA ASN A 191 12.77 -5.69 12.90
C ASN A 191 12.16 -7.01 13.36
N ASP A 192 11.43 -7.02 14.46
CA ASP A 192 10.81 -8.23 15.00
C ASP A 192 9.52 -8.62 14.24
N MET A 193 9.06 -7.80 13.31
CA MET A 193 7.96 -8.13 12.41
C MET A 193 8.40 -9.04 11.24
N TYR A 194 9.70 -9.22 11.04
CA TYR A 194 10.23 -10.11 10.03
C TYR A 194 10.03 -11.57 10.43
N GLU A 195 9.48 -12.36 9.51
CA GLU A 195 9.28 -13.81 9.67
C GLU A 195 10.07 -14.53 8.57
N PRO A 196 11.14 -15.29 8.93
CA PRO A 196 12.06 -15.87 7.95
C PRO A 196 11.47 -17.15 7.34
N TYR A 197 10.49 -17.05 6.49
CA TYR A 197 9.97 -18.17 5.74
C TYR A 197 11.01 -18.72 4.75
N LEU A 198 11.09 -20.05 4.63
CA LEU A 198 12.00 -20.70 3.69
C LEU A 198 11.55 -20.58 2.24
N ILE A 199 10.26 -20.46 2.00
CA ILE A 199 9.66 -20.31 0.68
C ILE A 199 9.12 -18.88 0.59
N PRO A 200 9.25 -18.20 -0.56
CA PRO A 200 8.73 -16.84 -0.73
C PRO A 200 7.26 -16.73 -0.32
N GLN A 201 6.99 -15.91 0.66
CA GLN A 201 5.65 -15.62 1.19
C GLN A 201 5.53 -14.15 1.52
N ASP A 202 4.29 -13.66 1.62
CA ASP A 202 4.01 -12.37 2.22
C ASP A 202 4.05 -12.52 3.75
N TYR A 203 4.79 -11.68 4.44
CA TYR A 203 4.93 -11.72 5.89
C TYR A 203 4.76 -10.34 6.51
N GLY A 204 4.58 -10.31 7.81
CA GLY A 204 4.44 -9.07 8.56
C GLY A 204 3.05 -8.43 8.47
N LEU A 205 2.11 -9.00 7.73
CA LEU A 205 0.76 -8.48 7.64
C LEU A 205 0.03 -8.61 8.99
N ARG A 206 -0.64 -7.54 9.41
CA ARG A 206 -1.59 -7.53 10.53
C ARG A 206 -2.96 -7.16 9.99
N THR A 207 -3.96 -7.97 10.31
CA THR A 207 -5.33 -7.77 9.80
C THR A 207 -6.25 -7.18 10.87
N ASP A 208 -7.38 -6.67 10.41
CA ASP A 208 -8.43 -6.11 11.27
C ASP A 208 -7.89 -5.00 12.21
N ASN A 209 -6.95 -4.19 11.70
CA ASN A 209 -6.39 -3.07 12.44
C ASN A 209 -7.37 -1.91 12.52
N ARG A 210 -7.45 -1.28 13.70
CA ARG A 210 -8.20 -0.05 13.94
C ARG A 210 -7.28 1.16 13.99
N TRP A 211 -6.09 0.97 14.54
CA TRP A 211 -5.05 1.99 14.56
C TRP A 211 -3.65 1.36 14.70
N VAL A 212 -2.65 2.14 14.35
CA VAL A 212 -1.22 1.87 14.55
C VAL A 212 -0.53 3.15 15.04
N ARG A 213 0.42 3.02 15.92
CA ARG A 213 1.29 4.11 16.39
C ARG A 213 2.71 3.63 16.67
#